data_c4812899cc873ccb8172b51e4cd19a44
#
_entry.id   c4812899cc873ccb8172b51e4cd19a44
#
_cell.length_a   1.000
_cell.length_b   1.000
_cell.length_c   1.000
_cell.angle_alpha   90.00
_cell.angle_beta   90.00
_cell.angle_gamma   90.00
#
_symmetry.space_group_name_H-M   'P 1'
#
loop_
_entity.id
_entity.type
_entity.pdbx_description
1 polymer ?
#
loop_
_entity_poly.entity_id
_entity_poly.type
_entity_poly.pdbx_seq_one_letter_code
_entity_poly.pdbx_strand_id
1 'polypeptide(L)'
;MDPLKILKALSNPHRLDIILWLKHPEKEFGVQVHSKTLIDFPHSVSVKSIQKRCGVSQSSISTFMSILENAELVESRKIDQYTYFRRNEEVIREFGEWYNKEVSIQSDEIDKLLETVILEDTSYPATEERSIPSEQLAVEIRTKGPQHDEESK
;
A
#
# COMPACT_ATOMS: atom_id res chain seq x y z
N MET A 1 -1.65 15.50 -13.33
CA MET A 1 -1.60 14.07 -12.94
C MET A 1 -2.56 13.23 -13.81
N ASP A 2 -2.16 12.02 -14.25
CA ASP A 2 -3.00 11.07 -15.02
C ASP A 2 -3.25 9.81 -14.14
N PRO A 3 -4.45 9.63 -13.56
CA PRO A 3 -4.74 8.53 -12.65
C PRO A 3 -4.59 7.15 -13.28
N LEU A 4 -4.97 6.97 -14.55
CA LEU A 4 -4.83 5.68 -15.23
C LEU A 4 -3.38 5.29 -15.45
N LYS A 5 -2.53 6.28 -15.72
CA LYS A 5 -1.09 6.07 -15.87
C LYS A 5 -0.45 5.65 -14.55
N ILE A 6 -0.87 6.26 -13.44
CA ILE A 6 -0.44 5.90 -12.09
C ILE A 6 -0.90 4.48 -11.74
N LEU A 7 -2.17 4.15 -11.93
CA LEU A 7 -2.70 2.81 -11.66
C LEU A 7 -1.96 1.73 -12.45
N LYS A 8 -1.70 1.96 -13.74
CA LYS A 8 -0.90 1.06 -14.58
C LYS A 8 0.54 0.95 -14.08
N ALA A 9 1.15 2.03 -13.63
CA ALA A 9 2.49 2.00 -13.08
C ALA A 9 2.55 1.19 -11.79
N LEU A 10 1.57 1.31 -10.91
CA LEU A 10 1.50 0.60 -9.63
C LEU A 10 0.98 -0.85 -9.73
N SER A 11 0.46 -1.30 -10.87
CA SER A 11 -0.08 -2.65 -11.05
C SER A 11 0.96 -3.79 -11.09
N ASN A 12 2.22 -3.50 -10.80
CA ASN A 12 3.31 -4.49 -10.72
C ASN A 12 3.90 -4.48 -9.30
N PRO A 13 4.09 -5.66 -8.66
CA PRO A 13 4.53 -5.73 -7.27
C PRO A 13 5.89 -5.05 -7.03
N HIS A 14 6.88 -5.25 -7.90
CA HIS A 14 8.19 -4.62 -7.74
C HIS A 14 8.12 -3.08 -7.82
N ARG A 15 7.30 -2.54 -8.72
CA ARG A 15 7.15 -1.09 -8.84
C ARG A 15 6.42 -0.51 -7.64
N LEU A 16 5.40 -1.20 -7.14
CA LEU A 16 4.72 -0.82 -5.90
C LEU A 16 5.68 -0.85 -4.71
N ASP A 17 6.45 -1.91 -4.56
CA ASP A 17 7.46 -2.04 -3.50
C ASP A 17 8.48 -0.89 -3.55
N ILE A 18 8.98 -0.52 -4.74
CA ILE A 18 9.89 0.61 -4.89
C ILE A 18 9.28 1.90 -4.35
N ILE A 19 8.03 2.20 -4.69
CA ILE A 19 7.35 3.40 -4.19
C ILE A 19 7.19 3.36 -2.67
N LEU A 20 6.88 2.19 -2.10
CA LEU A 20 6.75 2.03 -0.64
C LEU A 20 8.10 2.19 0.06
N TRP A 21 9.18 1.64 -0.47
CA TRP A 21 10.53 1.79 0.11
C TRP A 21 11.04 3.23 0.02
N LEU A 22 10.78 3.92 -1.08
CA LEU A 22 11.16 5.32 -1.26
C LEU A 22 10.36 6.28 -0.37
N LYS A 23 9.32 5.82 0.34
CA LYS A 23 8.60 6.59 1.35
C LYS A 23 9.47 6.88 2.59
N HIS A 24 10.31 5.92 2.97
CA HIS A 24 11.19 6.00 4.13
C HIS A 24 12.60 5.54 3.77
N PRO A 25 13.29 6.29 2.89
CA PRO A 25 14.53 5.81 2.25
C PRO A 25 15.63 5.51 3.25
N GLU A 26 15.77 6.28 4.33
CA GLU A 26 16.79 6.07 5.36
C GLU A 26 16.56 4.75 6.11
N LYS A 27 15.31 4.40 6.38
CA LYS A 27 14.93 3.14 7.04
C LYS A 27 15.19 1.94 6.13
N GLU A 28 14.88 2.07 4.85
CA GLU A 28 14.86 0.94 3.91
C GLU A 28 16.23 0.70 3.24
N PHE A 29 17.04 1.73 3.08
CA PHE A 29 18.33 1.69 2.38
C PHE A 29 19.52 2.18 3.22
N GLY A 30 19.26 2.64 4.44
CA GLY A 30 20.27 3.30 5.26
C GLY A 30 20.59 4.72 4.77
N VAL A 31 21.48 5.39 5.50
CA VAL A 31 21.90 6.75 5.14
C VAL A 31 22.73 6.71 3.85
N GLN A 32 22.28 7.41 2.82
CA GLN A 32 23.01 7.55 1.55
C GLN A 32 24.15 8.56 1.75
N VAL A 33 25.37 8.07 1.91
CA VAL A 33 26.56 8.84 2.38
C VAL A 33 27.17 9.76 1.30
N HIS A 34 26.51 10.06 0.22
CA HIS A 34 27.03 11.07 -0.72
C HIS A 34 26.64 12.47 -0.26
N SER A 35 27.60 13.24 0.25
CA SER A 35 27.40 14.60 0.73
C SER A 35 26.69 15.54 -0.28
N LYS A 36 26.97 15.37 -1.56
CA LYS A 36 26.27 16.11 -2.63
C LYS A 36 24.79 15.72 -2.75
N THR A 37 24.44 14.44 -2.59
CA THR A 37 23.05 13.96 -2.66
C THR A 37 22.21 14.51 -1.52
N LEU A 38 22.79 14.64 -0.33
CA LEU A 38 22.08 15.19 0.85
C LEU A 38 21.70 16.67 0.65
N ILE A 39 22.50 17.43 -0.09
CA ILE A 39 22.27 18.86 -0.32
C ILE A 39 21.40 19.08 -1.57
N ASP A 40 21.77 18.47 -2.67
CA ASP A 40 21.19 18.76 -4.00
C ASP A 40 19.89 17.97 -4.28
N PHE A 41 19.76 16.77 -3.70
CA PHE A 41 18.63 15.88 -3.96
C PHE A 41 18.33 15.01 -2.72
N PRO A 42 17.83 15.63 -1.63
CA PRO A 42 17.60 14.94 -0.36
C PRO A 42 16.56 13.82 -0.49
N HIS A 43 16.63 12.83 0.40
CA HIS A 43 15.75 11.66 0.45
C HIS A 43 15.76 10.80 -0.81
N SER A 44 16.81 10.91 -1.62
CA SER A 44 16.96 10.12 -2.84
C SER A 44 17.81 8.87 -2.63
N VAL A 45 17.58 7.85 -3.44
CA VAL A 45 18.27 6.55 -3.39
C VAL A 45 18.87 6.25 -4.75
N SER A 46 20.10 5.74 -4.76
CA SER A 46 20.77 5.34 -6.00
C SER A 46 20.02 4.19 -6.67
N VAL A 47 19.93 4.20 -8.01
CA VAL A 47 19.33 3.10 -8.77
C VAL A 47 19.98 1.75 -8.45
N LYS A 48 21.27 1.74 -8.14
CA LYS A 48 22.02 0.54 -7.77
C LYS A 48 21.53 -0.04 -6.44
N SER A 49 21.24 0.81 -5.45
CA SER A 49 20.68 0.36 -4.16
C SER A 49 19.27 -0.20 -4.33
N ILE A 50 18.43 0.46 -5.16
CA ILE A 50 17.09 -0.02 -5.48
C ILE A 50 17.16 -1.38 -6.20
N GLN A 51 18.02 -1.50 -7.20
CA GLN A 51 18.24 -2.75 -7.94
C GLN A 51 18.64 -3.89 -7.02
N LYS A 52 19.62 -3.65 -6.14
CA LYS A 52 20.11 -4.66 -5.18
C LYS A 52 18.98 -5.15 -4.26
N ARG A 53 18.12 -4.25 -3.80
CA ARG A 53 16.99 -4.60 -2.95
C ARG A 53 15.90 -5.35 -3.70
N CYS A 54 15.57 -4.95 -4.93
CA CYS A 54 14.64 -5.66 -5.80
C CYS A 54 15.09 -7.06 -6.18
N GLY A 55 16.39 -7.33 -6.24
CA GLY A 55 16.94 -8.61 -6.69
C GLY A 55 16.71 -8.88 -8.19
N VAL A 56 16.54 -7.85 -9.00
CA VAL A 56 16.25 -7.97 -10.44
C VAL A 56 17.43 -7.57 -11.31
N SER A 57 17.37 -7.87 -12.61
CA SER A 57 18.41 -7.49 -13.58
C SER A 57 18.49 -5.97 -13.78
N GLN A 58 19.62 -5.48 -14.29
CA GLN A 58 19.82 -4.08 -14.63
C GLN A 58 18.79 -3.57 -15.66
N SER A 59 18.44 -4.39 -16.64
CA SER A 59 17.43 -4.05 -17.66
C SER A 59 16.04 -3.94 -17.04
N SER A 60 15.69 -4.84 -16.12
CA SER A 60 14.39 -4.82 -15.42
C SER A 60 14.25 -3.58 -14.56
N ILE A 61 15.27 -3.24 -13.74
CA ILE A 61 15.18 -2.04 -12.90
C ILE A 61 15.10 -0.77 -13.73
N SER A 62 15.84 -0.67 -14.84
CA SER A 62 15.75 0.48 -15.75
C SER A 62 14.35 0.63 -16.31
N THR A 63 13.71 -0.45 -16.73
CA THR A 63 12.33 -0.45 -17.22
C THR A 63 11.34 -0.03 -16.11
N PHE A 64 11.49 -0.57 -14.89
CA PHE A 64 10.62 -0.21 -13.78
C PHE A 64 10.72 1.27 -13.42
N MET A 65 11.95 1.79 -13.34
CA MET A 65 12.17 3.20 -13.02
C MET A 65 11.63 4.12 -14.12
N SER A 66 11.80 3.77 -15.40
CA SER A 66 11.24 4.54 -16.53
C SER A 66 9.71 4.57 -16.48
N ILE A 67 9.05 3.47 -16.13
CA ILE A 67 7.59 3.43 -16.02
C ILE A 67 7.11 4.32 -14.86
N LEU A 68 7.79 4.27 -13.72
CA LEU A 68 7.47 5.09 -12.54
C LEU A 68 7.72 6.59 -12.82
N GLU A 69 8.81 6.92 -13.52
CA GLU A 69 9.15 8.28 -13.92
C GLU A 69 8.16 8.83 -14.95
N ASN A 70 7.78 8.03 -15.96
CA ASN A 70 6.74 8.39 -16.92
C ASN A 70 5.36 8.62 -16.28
N ALA A 71 5.07 7.98 -15.15
CA ALA A 71 3.87 8.19 -14.36
C ALA A 71 4.04 9.35 -13.35
N GLU A 72 5.17 10.03 -13.36
CA GLU A 72 5.53 11.14 -12.48
C GLU A 72 5.57 10.77 -10.98
N LEU A 73 5.57 9.45 -10.66
CA LEU A 73 5.61 8.95 -9.29
C LEU A 73 6.98 9.07 -8.63
N VAL A 74 8.02 9.18 -9.44
CA VAL A 74 9.40 9.41 -9.00
C VAL A 74 10.06 10.50 -9.84
N GLU A 75 11.00 11.18 -9.22
CA GLU A 75 11.91 12.11 -9.86
C GLU A 75 13.30 11.52 -9.90
N SER A 76 14.04 11.77 -10.98
CA SER A 76 15.42 11.35 -11.11
C SER A 76 16.40 12.52 -11.19
N ARG A 77 17.60 12.30 -10.70
CA ARG A 77 18.73 13.22 -10.90
C ARG A 77 20.02 12.42 -11.04
N LYS A 78 20.81 12.81 -12.04
CA LYS A 78 22.16 12.30 -12.20
C LYS A 78 23.12 13.15 -11.36
N ILE A 79 23.83 12.51 -10.44
CA ILE A 79 24.85 13.14 -9.58
C ILE A 79 26.13 12.34 -9.78
N ASP A 80 27.16 12.99 -10.31
CA ASP A 80 28.40 12.37 -10.78
C ASP A 80 28.10 11.23 -11.79
N GLN A 81 28.48 9.99 -11.49
CA GLN A 81 28.25 8.83 -12.37
C GLN A 81 27.00 8.02 -12.01
N TYR A 82 26.26 8.44 -10.98
CA TYR A 82 25.12 7.68 -10.45
C TYR A 82 23.81 8.41 -10.71
N THR A 83 22.74 7.63 -10.98
CA THR A 83 21.37 8.14 -11.04
C THR A 83 20.69 7.85 -9.71
N TYR A 84 20.10 8.88 -9.14
CA TYR A 84 19.33 8.83 -7.90
C TYR A 84 17.86 9.08 -8.19
N PHE A 85 17.01 8.45 -7.42
CA PHE A 85 15.55 8.58 -7.50
C PHE A 85 14.97 8.93 -6.14
N ARG A 86 13.94 9.75 -6.13
CA ARG A 86 13.10 10.00 -4.97
C ARG A 86 11.63 9.97 -5.37
N ARG A 87 10.73 9.79 -4.42
CA ARG A 87 9.30 9.89 -4.67
C ARG A 87 8.92 11.34 -5.00
N ASN A 88 7.94 11.47 -5.88
CA ASN A 88 7.24 12.74 -6.11
C ASN A 88 6.03 12.79 -5.16
N GLU A 89 6.22 13.39 -3.98
CA GLU A 89 5.19 13.44 -2.94
C GLU A 89 3.99 14.28 -3.37
N GLU A 90 4.17 15.26 -4.24
CA GLU A 90 3.10 16.11 -4.76
C GLU A 90 2.13 15.29 -5.62
N VAL A 91 2.63 14.57 -6.61
CA VAL A 91 1.79 13.72 -7.48
C VAL A 91 1.13 12.59 -6.69
N ILE A 92 1.83 12.01 -5.70
CA ILE A 92 1.25 10.96 -4.86
C ILE A 92 0.11 11.50 -3.99
N ARG A 93 0.25 12.71 -3.44
CA ARG A 93 -0.80 13.39 -2.69
C ARG A 93 -2.00 13.71 -3.57
N GLU A 94 -1.79 14.29 -4.74
CA GLU A 94 -2.85 14.58 -5.72
C GLU A 94 -3.62 13.31 -6.12
N PHE A 95 -2.89 12.21 -6.36
CA PHE A 95 -3.52 10.92 -6.67
C PHE A 95 -4.35 10.40 -5.50
N GLY A 96 -3.88 10.52 -4.27
CA GLY A 96 -4.64 10.14 -3.07
C GLY A 96 -5.92 10.95 -2.91
N GLU A 97 -5.86 12.27 -3.11
CA GLU A 97 -7.02 13.16 -3.07
C GLU A 97 -8.04 12.81 -4.16
N TRP A 98 -7.56 12.59 -5.40
CA TRP A 98 -8.41 12.15 -6.50
C TRP A 98 -9.06 10.80 -6.20
N TYR A 99 -8.30 9.82 -5.72
CA TYR A 99 -8.82 8.49 -5.38
C TYR A 99 -9.91 8.56 -4.32
N ASN A 100 -9.69 9.31 -3.26
CA ASN A 100 -10.66 9.49 -2.19
C ASN A 100 -11.94 10.19 -2.68
N LYS A 101 -11.80 11.16 -3.58
CA LYS A 101 -12.95 11.92 -4.11
C LYS A 101 -13.77 11.12 -5.13
N GLU A 102 -13.10 10.42 -6.05
CA GLU A 102 -13.77 9.86 -7.24
C GLU A 102 -14.04 8.34 -7.11
N VAL A 103 -13.32 7.63 -6.24
CA VAL A 103 -13.37 6.17 -6.15
C VAL A 103 -13.83 5.68 -4.78
N SER A 104 -13.43 6.35 -3.69
CA SER A 104 -13.87 6.00 -2.35
C SER A 104 -15.30 6.43 -2.08
N ILE A 105 -16.05 5.60 -1.36
CA ILE A 105 -17.32 6.01 -0.78
C ILE A 105 -17.03 6.96 0.38
N GLN A 106 -17.60 8.16 0.35
CA GLN A 106 -17.46 9.13 1.43
C GLN A 106 -18.20 8.64 2.68
N SER A 107 -17.66 8.91 3.88
CA SER A 107 -18.31 8.53 5.14
C SER A 107 -19.74 9.03 5.23
N ASP A 108 -19.98 10.26 4.80
CA ASP A 108 -21.32 10.89 4.79
C ASP A 108 -22.32 10.17 3.88
N GLU A 109 -21.86 9.54 2.81
CA GLU A 109 -22.69 8.72 1.93
C GLU A 109 -23.03 7.38 2.58
N ILE A 110 -22.08 6.80 3.33
CA ILE A 110 -22.31 5.58 4.10
C ILE A 110 -23.32 5.85 5.21
N ASP A 111 -23.19 6.95 5.94
CA ASP A 111 -24.11 7.33 7.02
C ASP A 111 -25.52 7.54 6.48
N LYS A 112 -25.68 8.21 5.33
CA LYS A 112 -26.97 8.37 4.65
C LYS A 112 -27.59 7.05 4.20
N LEU A 113 -26.76 6.14 3.66
CA LEU A 113 -27.23 4.81 3.25
C LEU A 113 -27.68 4.00 4.47
N LEU A 114 -26.95 4.05 5.57
CA LEU A 114 -27.30 3.37 6.82
C LEU A 114 -28.60 3.95 7.41
N GLU A 115 -28.77 5.28 7.45
CA GLU A 115 -30.01 5.91 7.90
C GLU A 115 -31.20 5.48 7.05
N THR A 116 -31.04 5.41 5.72
CA THR A 116 -32.09 4.97 4.80
C THR A 116 -32.48 3.52 5.05
N VAL A 117 -31.51 2.62 5.21
CA VAL A 117 -31.75 1.19 5.49
C VAL A 117 -32.40 1.00 6.84
N ILE A 118 -32.00 1.74 7.89
CA ILE A 118 -32.58 1.65 9.23
C ILE A 118 -34.01 2.16 9.23
N LEU A 119 -34.33 3.22 8.47
CA LEU A 119 -35.68 3.78 8.39
C LEU A 119 -36.65 2.90 7.56
N GLU A 120 -36.14 2.15 6.58
CA GLU A 120 -36.94 1.20 5.80
C GLU A 120 -37.23 -0.10 6.55
N ASP A 121 -36.40 -0.49 7.54
CA ASP A 121 -36.53 -1.75 8.27
C ASP A 121 -37.40 -1.67 9.55
N THR A 122 -38.12 -0.55 9.75
CA THR A 122 -39.09 -0.43 10.86
C THR A 122 -40.39 -1.22 10.65
N SER A 123 -40.49 -2.03 9.59
CA SER A 123 -41.66 -2.90 9.34
C SER A 123 -41.49 -4.34 9.84
N TYR A 124 -40.37 -4.69 10.51
CA TYR A 124 -40.26 -5.98 11.19
C TYR A 124 -40.90 -5.91 12.56
N PRO A 125 -41.92 -6.76 12.87
CA PRO A 125 -42.47 -6.86 14.21
C PRO A 125 -41.36 -7.35 15.14
N ALA A 126 -41.20 -6.68 16.27
CA ALA A 126 -40.29 -7.11 17.35
C ALA A 126 -40.52 -8.60 17.65
N THR A 127 -39.65 -9.45 17.10
CA THR A 127 -39.61 -10.86 17.52
C THR A 127 -38.87 -10.92 18.85
N GLU A 128 -39.60 -11.50 19.79
CA GLU A 128 -39.22 -11.80 21.17
C GLU A 128 -37.75 -12.12 21.37
N GLU A 129 -37.16 -11.50 22.39
CA GLU A 129 -35.87 -11.81 22.97
C GLU A 129 -35.66 -13.33 23.10
N ARG A 130 -34.99 -13.95 22.13
CA ARG A 130 -34.37 -15.24 22.39
C ARG A 130 -33.00 -14.93 23.03
N SER A 131 -33.02 -14.85 24.35
CA SER A 131 -31.80 -14.96 25.16
C SER A 131 -31.14 -16.31 24.85
N ILE A 132 -30.01 -16.26 24.13
CA ILE A 132 -29.14 -17.41 23.94
C ILE A 132 -28.44 -17.63 25.29
N PRO A 133 -28.63 -18.79 25.97
CA PRO A 133 -27.97 -19.04 27.23
C PRO A 133 -26.46 -19.08 27.03
N SER A 134 -25.74 -18.36 27.87
CA SER A 134 -24.27 -18.21 27.84
C SER A 134 -23.47 -19.52 27.91
N GLU A 135 -24.14 -20.64 28.21
CA GLU A 135 -23.54 -21.98 28.31
C GLU A 135 -23.28 -22.67 26.95
N GLN A 136 -23.95 -22.25 25.85
CA GLN A 136 -23.75 -22.89 24.56
C GLN A 136 -22.56 -22.30 23.76
N LEU A 137 -22.10 -21.11 24.10
CA LEU A 137 -20.90 -20.50 23.43
C LEU A 137 -19.57 -21.11 23.93
N ALA A 138 -19.57 -21.77 25.10
CA ALA A 138 -18.34 -22.34 25.68
C ALA A 138 -17.98 -23.73 25.12
N VAL A 139 -18.88 -24.41 24.42
CA VAL A 139 -18.65 -25.77 23.92
C VAL A 139 -18.02 -25.83 22.55
N GLU A 140 -18.25 -24.82 21.69
CA GLU A 140 -17.72 -24.84 20.33
C GLU A 140 -16.22 -24.43 20.20
N ILE A 141 -15.65 -23.77 21.20
CA ILE A 141 -14.24 -23.37 21.19
C ILE A 141 -13.31 -24.52 21.66
N ARG A 142 -13.87 -25.58 22.30
CA ARG A 142 -13.07 -26.67 22.87
C ARG A 142 -12.83 -27.88 21.96
N THR A 143 -13.40 -27.93 20.75
CA THR A 143 -13.31 -29.10 19.86
C THR A 143 -12.39 -28.93 18.64
N LYS A 144 -11.64 -27.82 18.53
CA LYS A 144 -10.61 -27.67 17.51
C LYS A 144 -9.24 -27.35 18.13
N GLY A 145 -8.72 -28.29 18.90
CA GLY A 145 -7.29 -28.34 19.23
C GLY A 145 -6.51 -29.06 18.13
N PRO A 146 -5.25 -28.65 17.87
CA PRO A 146 -4.44 -29.27 16.83
C PRO A 146 -4.10 -30.71 17.20
N GLN A 147 -4.41 -31.66 16.32
CA GLN A 147 -3.90 -33.02 16.41
C GLN A 147 -2.44 -33.00 16.01
N HIS A 148 -1.58 -33.33 16.97
CA HIS A 148 -0.20 -33.76 16.77
C HIS A 148 -0.25 -35.21 16.26
N ASP A 149 0.11 -35.43 15.02
CA ASP A 149 0.49 -36.76 14.55
C ASP A 149 1.99 -36.97 14.85
N GLU A 150 2.23 -37.66 15.96
CA GLU A 150 3.46 -38.42 16.16
C GLU A 150 3.28 -39.75 15.42
N GLU A 151 4.09 -40.00 14.40
CA GLU A 151 4.44 -41.37 14.05
C GLU A 151 5.90 -41.49 13.61
N SER A 152 6.56 -42.24 14.47
CA SER A 152 7.88 -42.86 14.32
C SER A 152 7.99 -43.78 13.09
N LYS A 153 9.06 -43.69 12.38
CA LYS A 153 10.06 -44.75 12.16
C LYS A 153 11.14 -44.28 11.16
#